data_849f819448b8c6c07312234af44c1f06
#
_entry.id   849f819448b8c6c07312234af44c1f06
#
_cell.length_a   1.000
_cell.length_b   1.000
_cell.length_c   1.000
_cell.angle_alpha   90.00
_cell.angle_beta   90.00
_cell.angle_gamma   90.00
#
_symmetry.space_group_name_H-M   'P 1'
#
loop_
_entity.id
_entity.type
_entity.pdbx_description
1 polymer ?
#
loop_
_entity_poly.entity_id
_entity_poly.type
_entity_poly.pdbx_seq_one_letter_code
_entity_poly.pdbx_strand_id
1 'polypeptide(L)'
;MSTEPTMQERLDRLAEEKARVSVGGGQDKIEKQHERGKLTARERINALVDEDTFQETGMFATHRTTHFGMDKADAPADGVVTGSGAIFGRPAHIASQDFTVMGGSAGETQSNKVAAMMQASAHTGTPFIFINDSGGARVQEGIDSLSGYGKVFYNNVLLSGLVPQISIIAVPCAGGAAYSPAR
;
A
#
# COMPACT_ATOMS: atom_id res chain seq x y z
N MET A 1 -15.55 -31.81 20.62
CA MET A 1 -16.42 -30.61 20.54
C MET A 1 -15.50 -29.45 20.24
N SER A 2 -15.55 -28.90 19.03
CA SER A 2 -14.82 -27.68 18.71
C SER A 2 -15.55 -26.52 19.41
N THR A 3 -14.98 -25.98 20.47
CA THR A 3 -15.52 -24.79 21.10
C THR A 3 -15.20 -23.60 20.17
N GLU A 4 -16.22 -22.95 19.64
CA GLU A 4 -16.02 -21.71 18.90
C GLU A 4 -15.28 -20.68 19.78
N PRO A 5 -14.32 -19.92 19.22
CA PRO A 5 -13.58 -18.94 19.99
C PRO A 5 -14.53 -17.85 20.53
N THR A 6 -14.29 -17.43 21.76
CA THR A 6 -15.01 -16.34 22.40
C THR A 6 -14.78 -15.02 21.68
N MET A 7 -15.61 -14.00 21.95
CA MET A 7 -15.41 -12.66 21.40
C MET A 7 -14.06 -12.09 21.81
N GLN A 8 -13.62 -12.30 23.06
CA GLN A 8 -12.32 -11.81 23.54
C GLN A 8 -11.17 -12.47 22.78
N GLU A 9 -11.18 -13.78 22.58
CA GLU A 9 -10.15 -14.48 21.80
C GLU A 9 -10.10 -14.01 20.33
N ARG A 10 -11.25 -13.66 19.76
CA ARG A 10 -11.31 -13.08 18.41
C ARG A 10 -10.69 -11.67 18.36
N LEU A 11 -10.94 -10.85 19.37
CA LEU A 11 -10.34 -9.50 19.47
C LEU A 11 -8.84 -9.56 19.71
N ASP A 12 -8.40 -10.46 20.57
CA ASP A 12 -6.97 -10.66 20.84
C ASP A 12 -6.23 -11.11 19.57
N ARG A 13 -6.79 -12.09 18.85
CA ARG A 13 -6.26 -12.54 17.57
C ARG A 13 -6.23 -11.41 16.53
N LEU A 14 -7.25 -10.56 16.47
CA LEU A 14 -7.26 -9.41 15.57
C LEU A 14 -6.15 -8.42 15.92
N ALA A 15 -5.91 -8.17 17.22
CA ALA A 15 -4.84 -7.29 17.68
C ALA A 15 -3.45 -7.86 17.31
N GLU A 16 -3.24 -9.16 17.50
CA GLU A 16 -2.01 -9.85 17.08
C GLU A 16 -1.76 -9.74 15.58
N GLU A 17 -2.77 -10.01 14.76
CA GLU A 17 -2.66 -9.90 13.30
C GLU A 17 -2.39 -8.46 12.85
N LYS A 18 -3.04 -7.47 13.46
CA LYS A 18 -2.73 -6.05 13.20
C LYS A 18 -1.28 -5.72 13.53
N ALA A 19 -0.78 -6.16 14.68
CA ALA A 19 0.60 -5.95 15.08
C ALA A 19 1.57 -6.62 14.10
N ARG A 20 1.31 -7.87 13.69
CA ARG A 20 2.10 -8.59 12.69
C ARG A 20 2.18 -7.85 11.35
N VAL A 21 1.05 -7.42 10.83
CA VAL A 21 1.02 -6.72 9.53
C VAL A 21 1.66 -5.34 9.61
N SER A 22 1.60 -4.68 10.77
CA SER A 22 2.14 -3.32 10.97
C SER A 22 3.65 -3.24 10.83
N VAL A 23 4.39 -4.33 11.08
CA VAL A 23 5.85 -4.37 10.92
C VAL A 23 6.30 -4.65 9.48
N GLY A 24 5.35 -4.73 8.53
CA GLY A 24 5.66 -4.93 7.12
C GLY A 24 6.55 -6.14 6.87
N GLY A 25 7.70 -5.95 6.22
CA GLY A 25 8.65 -7.02 5.93
C GLY A 25 9.50 -7.48 7.13
N GLY A 26 9.26 -6.96 8.34
CA GLY A 26 9.92 -7.31 9.59
C GLY A 26 10.95 -6.28 10.04
N GLN A 27 11.30 -6.36 11.33
CA GLN A 27 12.13 -5.39 12.03
C GLN A 27 13.52 -5.19 11.37
N ASP A 28 14.17 -6.27 10.96
CA ASP A 28 15.50 -6.21 10.31
C ASP A 28 15.47 -5.37 9.01
N LYS A 29 14.35 -5.42 8.27
CA LYS A 29 14.21 -4.64 7.03
C LYS A 29 13.84 -3.18 7.32
N ILE A 30 13.11 -2.92 8.40
CA ILE A 30 12.83 -1.57 8.89
C ILE A 30 14.15 -0.89 9.29
N GLU A 31 14.98 -1.55 10.08
CA GLU A 31 16.30 -1.06 10.50
C GLU A 31 17.18 -0.71 9.28
N LYS A 32 17.21 -1.59 8.27
CA LYS A 32 17.94 -1.31 7.02
C LYS A 32 17.40 -0.11 6.24
N GLN A 33 16.09 0.22 6.35
CA GLN A 33 15.56 1.47 5.80
C GLN A 33 16.06 2.68 6.59
N HIS A 34 16.02 2.61 7.92
CA HIS A 34 16.48 3.67 8.81
C HIS A 34 17.98 3.93 8.67
N GLU A 35 18.82 2.89 8.57
CA GLU A 35 20.26 3.02 8.29
C GLU A 35 20.56 3.80 7.00
N ARG A 36 19.65 3.75 6.03
CA ARG A 36 19.73 4.49 4.76
C ARG A 36 19.11 5.88 4.84
N GLY A 37 18.67 6.32 6.02
CA GLY A 37 17.98 7.59 6.22
C GLY A 37 16.55 7.64 5.66
N LYS A 38 15.91 6.47 5.46
CA LYS A 38 14.56 6.36 4.89
C LYS A 38 13.53 6.02 5.95
N LEU A 39 12.35 6.57 5.80
CA LEU A 39 11.17 6.18 6.57
C LEU A 39 10.49 4.97 5.92
N THR A 40 9.80 4.17 6.74
CA THR A 40 8.87 3.13 6.28
C THR A 40 7.60 3.75 5.67
N ALA A 41 6.79 2.94 4.99
CA ALA A 41 5.52 3.40 4.41
C ALA A 41 4.58 4.02 5.46
N ARG A 42 4.47 3.41 6.64
CA ARG A 42 3.62 3.88 7.74
C ARG A 42 4.14 5.17 8.37
N GLU A 43 5.45 5.26 8.59
CA GLU A 43 6.07 6.48 9.11
C GLU A 43 5.89 7.67 8.17
N ARG A 44 5.98 7.45 6.84
CA ARG A 44 5.71 8.49 5.84
C ARG A 44 4.26 8.98 5.90
N ILE A 45 3.30 8.07 6.05
CA ILE A 45 1.89 8.43 6.21
C ILE A 45 1.70 9.22 7.51
N ASN A 46 2.22 8.73 8.63
CA ASN A 46 2.10 9.40 9.93
C ASN A 46 2.76 10.80 9.94
N ALA A 47 3.85 10.99 9.18
CA ALA A 47 4.47 12.30 9.01
C ALA A 47 3.69 13.25 8.10
N LEU A 48 2.76 12.74 7.29
CA LEU A 48 2.00 13.51 6.31
C LEU A 48 0.63 13.94 6.83
N VAL A 49 -0.05 13.07 7.58
CA VAL A 49 -1.42 13.28 8.03
C VAL A 49 -1.49 13.87 9.43
N ASP A 50 -2.60 14.50 9.74
CA ASP A 50 -2.91 14.98 11.09
C ASP A 50 -3.01 13.77 12.03
N GLU A 51 -2.58 13.95 13.28
CA GLU A 51 -2.53 12.91 14.30
C GLU A 51 -3.90 12.21 14.45
N ASP A 52 -3.88 10.89 14.58
CA ASP A 52 -5.04 10.00 14.76
C ASP A 52 -6.12 10.06 13.66
N THR A 53 -5.86 10.67 12.51
CA THR A 53 -6.85 10.76 11.44
C THR A 53 -6.78 9.64 10.40
N PHE A 54 -5.66 8.90 10.35
CA PHE A 54 -5.48 7.88 9.33
C PHE A 54 -6.33 6.64 9.57
N GLN A 55 -7.16 6.31 8.59
CA GLN A 55 -7.97 5.10 8.55
C GLN A 55 -7.46 4.17 7.47
N GLU A 56 -6.75 3.11 7.88
CA GLU A 56 -6.18 2.14 6.94
C GLU A 56 -7.25 1.24 6.33
N THR A 57 -7.15 0.99 5.02
CA THR A 57 -8.03 0.12 4.26
C THR A 57 -7.24 -1.01 3.61
N GLY A 58 -7.76 -2.24 3.66
CA GLY A 58 -7.13 -3.40 3.04
C GLY A 58 -5.85 -3.87 3.75
N MET A 59 -5.73 -3.65 5.05
CA MET A 59 -4.56 -4.02 5.86
C MET A 59 -4.21 -5.50 5.75
N PHE A 60 -5.21 -6.38 5.71
CA PHE A 60 -5.02 -7.84 5.68
C PHE A 60 -4.99 -8.44 4.26
N ALA A 61 -5.08 -7.60 3.24
CA ALA A 61 -5.00 -8.09 1.86
C ALA A 61 -3.57 -8.53 1.55
N THR A 62 -3.43 -9.67 0.85
CA THR A 62 -2.15 -10.20 0.40
C THR A 62 -2.29 -10.75 -1.03
N HIS A 63 -1.18 -11.06 -1.68
CA HIS A 63 -1.19 -11.66 -3.02
C HIS A 63 -1.87 -13.04 -3.00
N ARG A 64 -2.34 -13.49 -4.16
CA ARG A 64 -2.97 -14.79 -4.38
C ARG A 64 -2.13 -15.74 -5.25
N THR A 65 -0.97 -15.29 -5.73
CA THR A 65 -0.15 -16.11 -6.61
C THR A 65 0.56 -17.23 -5.86
N THR A 66 0.65 -18.39 -6.48
CA THR A 66 1.30 -19.59 -5.95
C THR A 66 2.54 -19.99 -6.74
N HIS A 67 2.78 -19.34 -7.89
CA HIS A 67 3.92 -19.63 -8.75
C HIS A 67 5.23 -19.07 -8.18
N PHE A 68 6.36 -19.65 -8.60
CA PHE A 68 7.70 -19.20 -8.24
C PHE A 68 7.97 -19.13 -6.72
N GLY A 69 7.33 -20.02 -5.94
CA GLY A 69 7.49 -20.07 -4.48
C GLY A 69 6.73 -19.00 -3.72
N MET A 70 5.84 -18.27 -4.39
CA MET A 70 5.03 -17.22 -3.77
C MET A 70 4.01 -17.77 -2.76
N ASP A 71 3.62 -19.05 -2.89
CA ASP A 71 2.78 -19.74 -1.90
C ASP A 71 3.38 -19.73 -0.47
N LYS A 72 4.70 -19.54 -0.36
CA LYS A 72 5.44 -19.44 0.91
C LYS A 72 5.87 -18.03 1.26
N ALA A 73 5.65 -17.08 0.36
CA ALA A 73 6.07 -15.70 0.57
C ALA A 73 5.04 -14.95 1.43
N ASP A 74 5.47 -14.43 2.58
CA ASP A 74 4.65 -13.50 3.36
C ASP A 74 4.79 -12.09 2.78
N ALA A 75 3.67 -11.50 2.40
CA ALA A 75 3.60 -10.15 1.85
C ALA A 75 2.51 -9.33 2.58
N PRO A 76 2.78 -8.88 3.81
CA PRO A 76 1.84 -8.11 4.61
C PRO A 76 1.31 -6.89 3.85
N ALA A 77 -0.01 -6.69 3.87
CA ALA A 77 -0.71 -5.63 3.13
C ALA A 77 -0.37 -5.56 1.64
N ASP A 78 0.21 -6.63 1.09
CA ASP A 78 0.77 -6.75 -0.26
C ASP A 78 1.77 -5.63 -0.64
N GLY A 79 2.53 -5.14 0.35
CA GLY A 79 3.58 -4.13 0.13
C GLY A 79 3.05 -2.72 -0.16
N VAL A 80 1.82 -2.40 0.22
CA VAL A 80 1.28 -1.04 0.17
C VAL A 80 0.33 -0.76 1.33
N VAL A 81 0.54 0.36 1.99
CA VAL A 81 -0.40 0.89 3.00
C VAL A 81 -1.34 1.86 2.29
N THR A 82 -2.65 1.62 2.40
CA THR A 82 -3.68 2.43 1.75
C THR A 82 -4.73 2.86 2.75
N GLY A 83 -5.30 4.03 2.57
CA GLY A 83 -6.33 4.56 3.46
C GLY A 83 -6.68 6.01 3.18
N SER A 84 -7.41 6.60 4.11
CA SER A 84 -7.74 8.02 4.09
C SER A 84 -7.32 8.68 5.40
N GLY A 85 -6.97 9.97 5.34
CA GLY A 85 -6.60 10.77 6.50
C GLY A 85 -6.83 12.25 6.22
N ALA A 86 -6.65 13.09 7.24
CA ALA A 86 -6.71 14.53 7.07
C ALA A 86 -5.30 15.12 6.97
N ILE A 87 -5.12 16.16 6.19
CA ILE A 87 -3.91 16.98 6.10
C ILE A 87 -4.33 18.43 6.29
N PHE A 88 -3.91 19.04 7.40
CA PHE A 88 -4.41 20.36 7.83
C PHE A 88 -5.95 20.44 7.83
N GLY A 89 -6.59 19.41 8.37
CA GLY A 89 -8.03 19.27 8.46
C GLY A 89 -8.75 18.95 7.14
N ARG A 90 -8.02 18.75 6.04
CA ARG A 90 -8.61 18.42 4.73
C ARG A 90 -8.47 16.94 4.40
N PRO A 91 -9.55 16.24 4.03
CA PRO A 91 -9.47 14.81 3.72
C PRO A 91 -8.65 14.55 2.45
N ALA A 92 -7.90 13.45 2.46
CA ALA A 92 -7.16 12.95 1.31
C ALA A 92 -7.17 11.42 1.32
N HIS A 93 -7.13 10.80 0.15
CA HIS A 93 -6.85 9.36 0.00
C HIS A 93 -5.37 9.16 -0.28
N ILE A 94 -4.78 8.16 0.39
CA ILE A 94 -3.33 7.99 0.41
C ILE A 94 -3.00 6.53 0.11
N ALA A 95 -1.96 6.32 -0.68
CA ALA A 95 -1.28 5.04 -0.84
C ALA A 95 0.23 5.25 -0.63
N SER A 96 0.87 4.37 0.15
CA SER A 96 2.32 4.41 0.38
C SER A 96 2.90 3.03 0.18
N GLN A 97 3.81 2.89 -0.79
CA GLN A 97 4.49 1.62 -1.05
C GLN A 97 5.50 1.32 0.06
N ASP A 98 5.51 0.05 0.50
CA ASP A 98 6.39 -0.45 1.55
C ASP A 98 7.54 -1.25 0.94
N PHE A 99 8.69 -0.62 0.86
CA PHE A 99 9.89 -1.27 0.32
C PHE A 99 10.37 -2.46 1.15
N THR A 100 9.99 -2.55 2.43
CA THR A 100 10.33 -3.69 3.30
C THR A 100 9.65 -4.97 2.86
N VAL A 101 8.52 -4.87 2.15
CA VAL A 101 7.75 -5.99 1.62
C VAL A 101 8.05 -6.15 0.14
N MET A 102 8.83 -7.17 -0.22
CA MET A 102 9.17 -7.51 -1.60
C MET A 102 9.70 -6.33 -2.46
N GLY A 103 10.45 -5.38 -1.81
CA GLY A 103 10.96 -4.20 -2.49
C GLY A 103 9.86 -3.24 -2.98
N GLY A 104 8.70 -3.22 -2.35
CA GLY A 104 7.56 -2.40 -2.75
C GLY A 104 7.02 -2.75 -4.14
N SER A 105 7.39 -3.91 -4.70
CA SER A 105 6.99 -4.31 -6.06
C SER A 105 5.48 -4.49 -6.18
N ALA A 106 4.92 -3.96 -7.27
CA ALA A 106 3.49 -3.97 -7.49
C ALA A 106 3.02 -5.32 -8.05
N GLY A 107 2.19 -6.02 -7.26
CA GLY A 107 1.40 -7.15 -7.68
C GLY A 107 -0.05 -6.75 -8.00
N GLU A 108 -0.89 -7.74 -8.30
CA GLU A 108 -2.30 -7.53 -8.58
C GLU A 108 -3.03 -6.91 -7.38
N THR A 109 -2.86 -7.48 -6.19
CA THR A 109 -3.55 -7.03 -4.97
C THR A 109 -3.10 -5.64 -4.56
N GLN A 110 -1.79 -5.36 -4.59
CA GLN A 110 -1.27 -4.02 -4.35
C GLN A 110 -1.93 -2.99 -5.27
N SER A 111 -1.93 -3.27 -6.57
CA SER A 111 -2.50 -2.38 -7.58
C SER A 111 -4.01 -2.19 -7.42
N ASN A 112 -4.75 -3.25 -7.04
CA ASN A 112 -6.17 -3.16 -6.75
C ASN A 112 -6.46 -2.25 -5.55
N LYS A 113 -5.63 -2.32 -4.48
CA LYS A 113 -5.74 -1.42 -3.33
C LYS A 113 -5.51 0.04 -3.72
N VAL A 114 -4.47 0.30 -4.50
CA VAL A 114 -4.18 1.65 -5.01
C VAL A 114 -5.34 2.16 -5.87
N ALA A 115 -5.80 1.37 -6.84
CA ALA A 115 -6.93 1.73 -7.70
C ALA A 115 -8.22 2.00 -6.91
N ALA A 116 -8.49 1.24 -5.85
CA ALA A 116 -9.64 1.48 -4.97
C ALA A 116 -9.55 2.84 -4.27
N MET A 117 -8.37 3.27 -3.81
CA MET A 117 -8.19 4.60 -3.23
C MET A 117 -8.36 5.71 -4.26
N MET A 118 -7.87 5.50 -5.48
CA MET A 118 -8.08 6.44 -6.59
C MET A 118 -9.59 6.60 -6.90
N GLN A 119 -10.33 5.50 -6.98
CA GLN A 119 -11.78 5.54 -7.19
C GLN A 119 -12.51 6.22 -6.02
N ALA A 120 -12.12 5.93 -4.77
CA ALA A 120 -12.67 6.63 -3.61
C ALA A 120 -12.42 8.14 -3.69
N SER A 121 -11.21 8.55 -4.12
CA SER A 121 -10.87 9.95 -4.36
C SER A 121 -11.79 10.60 -5.41
N ALA A 122 -12.05 9.90 -6.52
CA ALA A 122 -12.99 10.38 -7.55
C ALA A 122 -14.40 10.57 -7.00
N HIS A 123 -14.91 9.62 -6.20
CA HIS A 123 -16.25 9.68 -5.65
C HIS A 123 -16.42 10.77 -4.58
N THR A 124 -15.38 11.04 -3.81
CA THR A 124 -15.42 12.02 -2.71
C THR A 124 -14.96 13.42 -3.13
N GLY A 125 -14.38 13.57 -4.33
CA GLY A 125 -13.81 14.83 -4.80
C GLY A 125 -12.56 15.27 -4.00
N THR A 126 -11.86 14.33 -3.34
CA THR A 126 -10.71 14.61 -2.50
C THR A 126 -9.39 14.27 -3.22
N PRO A 127 -8.25 14.91 -2.86
CA PRO A 127 -6.97 14.58 -3.46
C PRO A 127 -6.56 13.11 -3.26
N PHE A 128 -5.87 12.56 -4.26
CA PHE A 128 -5.16 11.28 -4.16
C PHE A 128 -3.66 11.53 -4.05
N ILE A 129 -3.03 10.95 -3.03
CA ILE A 129 -1.59 11.07 -2.77
C ILE A 129 -0.95 9.69 -2.84
N PHE A 130 0.04 9.55 -3.73
CA PHE A 130 0.77 8.30 -3.89
C PHE A 130 2.24 8.47 -3.51
N ILE A 131 2.68 7.83 -2.44
CA ILE A 131 4.07 7.80 -1.99
C ILE A 131 4.74 6.56 -2.61
N ASN A 132 5.60 6.80 -3.57
CA ASN A 132 6.24 5.77 -4.38
C ASN A 132 7.58 5.36 -3.77
N ASP A 133 7.74 4.04 -3.51
CA ASP A 133 8.97 3.40 -3.08
C ASP A 133 8.97 1.97 -3.59
N SER A 134 9.34 1.75 -4.87
CA SER A 134 9.08 0.48 -5.54
C SER A 134 10.13 0.13 -6.58
N GLY A 135 10.48 -1.16 -6.61
CA GLY A 135 11.27 -1.77 -7.68
C GLY A 135 10.51 -1.98 -9.01
N GLY A 136 9.22 -1.62 -9.09
CA GLY A 136 8.39 -1.80 -10.28
C GLY A 136 7.43 -2.99 -10.19
N ALA A 137 7.15 -3.62 -11.33
CA ALA A 137 6.24 -4.76 -11.39
C ALA A 137 6.79 -6.00 -10.66
N ARG A 138 5.92 -6.69 -9.92
CA ARG A 138 6.27 -7.97 -9.27
C ARG A 138 6.35 -9.07 -10.33
N VAL A 139 7.57 -9.41 -10.71
CA VAL A 139 7.84 -10.33 -11.84
C VAL A 139 7.21 -11.70 -11.62
N GLN A 140 7.17 -12.17 -10.39
CA GLN A 140 6.59 -13.48 -10.02
C GLN A 140 5.09 -13.60 -10.31
N GLU A 141 4.39 -12.49 -10.44
CA GLU A 141 2.96 -12.45 -10.80
C GLU A 141 2.72 -12.30 -12.30
N GLY A 142 3.77 -12.06 -13.07
CA GLY A 142 3.70 -12.02 -14.54
C GLY A 142 2.66 -11.04 -15.06
N ILE A 143 1.70 -11.53 -15.84
CA ILE A 143 0.67 -10.72 -16.49
C ILE A 143 -0.30 -10.07 -15.48
N ASP A 144 -0.53 -10.68 -14.32
CA ASP A 144 -1.43 -10.13 -13.29
C ASP A 144 -0.87 -8.84 -12.70
N SER A 145 0.46 -8.77 -12.51
CA SER A 145 1.15 -7.54 -12.10
C SER A 145 1.02 -6.44 -13.16
N LEU A 146 1.18 -6.77 -14.44
CA LEU A 146 1.03 -5.80 -15.55
C LEU A 146 -0.42 -5.33 -15.69
N SER A 147 -1.39 -6.24 -15.56
CA SER A 147 -2.82 -5.89 -15.50
C SER A 147 -3.13 -4.95 -14.34
N GLY A 148 -2.50 -5.18 -13.17
CA GLY A 148 -2.59 -4.30 -12.02
C GLY A 148 -2.12 -2.87 -12.34
N TYR A 149 -0.96 -2.71 -12.94
CA TYR A 149 -0.49 -1.40 -13.42
C TYR A 149 -1.46 -0.77 -14.42
N GLY A 150 -2.02 -1.55 -15.34
CA GLY A 150 -3.05 -1.08 -16.27
C GLY A 150 -4.24 -0.44 -15.56
N LYS A 151 -4.69 -1.03 -14.45
CA LYS A 151 -5.77 -0.46 -13.62
C LYS A 151 -5.36 0.87 -12.97
N VAL A 152 -4.14 0.97 -12.45
CA VAL A 152 -3.64 2.22 -11.87
C VAL A 152 -3.55 3.31 -12.94
N PHE A 153 -2.97 3.02 -14.10
CA PHE A 153 -2.86 3.98 -15.20
C PHE A 153 -4.22 4.41 -15.74
N TYR A 154 -5.17 3.49 -15.85
CA TYR A 154 -6.54 3.81 -16.23
C TYR A 154 -7.18 4.80 -15.25
N ASN A 155 -7.06 4.55 -13.94
CA ASN A 155 -7.58 5.47 -12.93
C ASN A 155 -6.84 6.81 -12.94
N ASN A 156 -5.53 6.87 -13.20
CA ASN A 156 -4.81 8.14 -13.37
C ASN A 156 -5.44 9.00 -14.46
N VAL A 157 -5.82 8.39 -15.60
CA VAL A 157 -6.49 9.10 -16.69
C VAL A 157 -7.87 9.58 -16.28
N LEU A 158 -8.66 8.75 -15.59
CA LEU A 158 -10.00 9.12 -15.13
C LEU A 158 -9.98 10.26 -14.09
N LEU A 159 -8.97 10.31 -13.23
CA LEU A 159 -8.82 11.33 -12.21
C LEU A 159 -8.27 12.64 -12.77
N SER A 160 -7.67 12.62 -13.96
CA SER A 160 -7.08 13.81 -14.58
C SER A 160 -8.13 14.91 -14.80
N GLY A 161 -7.90 16.07 -14.23
CA GLY A 161 -8.83 17.20 -14.26
C GLY A 161 -10.02 17.07 -13.31
N LEU A 162 -10.18 15.94 -12.61
CA LEU A 162 -11.27 15.73 -11.65
C LEU A 162 -10.83 16.04 -10.21
N VAL A 163 -9.71 15.46 -9.77
CA VAL A 163 -9.12 15.68 -8.45
C VAL A 163 -7.61 15.86 -8.56
N PRO A 164 -6.95 16.55 -7.61
CA PRO A 164 -5.50 16.60 -7.54
C PRO A 164 -4.90 15.20 -7.35
N GLN A 165 -3.92 14.87 -8.19
CA GLN A 165 -3.11 13.67 -8.05
C GLN A 165 -1.69 14.09 -7.69
N ILE A 166 -1.21 13.67 -6.52
CA ILE A 166 0.09 14.06 -5.98
C ILE A 166 0.95 12.82 -5.87
N SER A 167 2.07 12.79 -6.58
CA SER A 167 3.06 11.73 -6.47
C SER A 167 4.28 12.21 -5.68
N ILE A 168 4.60 11.50 -4.60
CA ILE A 168 5.80 11.72 -3.80
C ILE A 168 6.77 10.57 -4.12
N ILE A 169 7.90 10.89 -4.75
CA ILE A 169 8.95 9.91 -5.04
C ILE A 169 9.95 9.93 -3.90
N ALA A 170 9.82 8.96 -3.00
CA ALA A 170 10.63 8.90 -1.78
C ALA A 170 12.03 8.30 -2.00
N VAL A 171 12.21 7.57 -3.10
CA VAL A 171 13.47 6.90 -3.49
C VAL A 171 13.47 6.68 -5.00
N PRO A 172 14.59 6.23 -5.61
CA PRO A 172 14.58 5.81 -7.01
C PRO A 172 13.50 4.75 -7.26
N CYS A 173 12.58 5.06 -8.16
CA CYS A 173 11.52 4.17 -8.62
C CYS A 173 11.88 3.60 -10.00
N ALA A 174 11.49 2.34 -10.25
CA ALA A 174 11.78 1.66 -11.52
C ALA A 174 10.50 1.23 -12.25
N GLY A 175 10.57 1.08 -13.57
CA GLY A 175 9.48 0.56 -14.40
C GLY A 175 8.17 1.34 -14.24
N GLY A 176 7.07 0.65 -14.00
CA GLY A 176 5.74 1.23 -13.82
C GLY A 176 5.64 2.22 -12.65
N ALA A 177 6.44 2.06 -11.60
CA ALA A 177 6.48 2.97 -10.48
C ALA A 177 7.06 4.36 -10.85
N ALA A 178 7.99 4.41 -11.80
CA ALA A 178 8.51 5.66 -12.34
C ALA A 178 7.56 6.31 -13.34
N TYR A 179 6.76 5.51 -14.03
CA TYR A 179 5.84 5.99 -15.06
C TYR A 179 4.57 6.64 -14.48
N SER A 180 4.02 6.10 -13.40
CA SER A 180 2.81 6.63 -12.76
C SER A 180 2.95 8.09 -12.33
N PRO A 181 4.08 8.56 -11.73
CA PRO A 181 4.28 9.96 -11.38
C PRO A 181 4.50 10.91 -12.57
N ALA A 182 4.85 10.37 -13.72
CA ALA A 182 5.20 11.18 -14.91
C ALA A 182 3.99 11.63 -15.74
N ARG A 183 2.76 11.32 -15.30
CA ARG A 183 1.52 11.61 -16.03
C ARG A 183 0.68 12.67 -15.37
#